data_0421f95e93e8b8306e845f276367a049
#
_entry.id   0421f95e93e8b8306e845f276367a049
#
_cell.length_a   1.000
_cell.length_b   1.000
_cell.length_c   1.000
_cell.angle_alpha   90.00
_cell.angle_beta   90.00
_cell.angle_gamma   90.00
#
_symmetry.space_group_name_H-M   'P 1'
#
loop_
_entity.id
_entity.type
_entity.pdbx_description
1 polymer ?
#
loop_
_entity_poly.entity_id
_entity_poly.type
_entity_poly.pdbx_seq_one_letter_code
_entity_poly.pdbx_strand_id
1 'polypeptide(L)'
;MEKNEITLFCVNDGKNHKIGNGQDLKVLSDKYCPTVTDKKTGQKFDVLAALVDNKLKELSFKPANLHQVEFIGYNHPDGRRSYVRSLCFVLQNAVRELYPDKVLVIDHSLPSGLYCEIIEKGKNEDGRHKPYFVTDDEIDRIREKMKEIVAKDLPFTKVKMFSEEAEKLFLANNQPQKAELQKSLGTFSCSVYYLDGNADTFHGPLIPSTGYLKVFDISGMGDGFCLQS
;
A
#
# COMPACT_ATOMS: atom_id res chain seq x y z
N MET A 1 10.15 -7.69 -37.68
CA MET A 1 9.20 -7.08 -36.72
C MET A 1 9.97 -6.03 -35.95
N GLU A 2 9.77 -4.76 -36.26
CA GLU A 2 10.31 -3.67 -35.47
C GLU A 2 9.80 -3.85 -34.04
N LYS A 3 10.73 -3.98 -33.07
CA LYS A 3 10.38 -3.96 -31.66
C LYS A 3 9.75 -2.59 -31.41
N ASN A 4 8.44 -2.59 -31.12
CA ASN A 4 7.69 -1.37 -30.82
C ASN A 4 8.22 -0.82 -29.49
N GLU A 5 9.32 -0.05 -29.56
CA GLU A 5 9.98 0.55 -28.39
C GLU A 5 9.41 1.93 -28.14
N ILE A 6 9.33 2.31 -26.88
CA ILE A 6 9.00 3.66 -26.43
C ILE A 6 10.24 4.29 -25.79
N THR A 7 10.34 5.61 -25.86
CA THR A 7 11.41 6.38 -25.24
C THR A 7 10.85 7.17 -24.05
N LEU A 8 11.53 7.08 -22.90
CA LEU A 8 11.19 7.78 -21.67
C LEU A 8 12.40 8.60 -21.21
N PHE A 9 12.17 9.79 -20.72
CA PHE A 9 13.19 10.59 -20.04
C PHE A 9 13.23 10.26 -18.56
N CYS A 10 14.35 9.72 -18.06
CA CYS A 10 14.53 9.44 -16.63
C CYS A 10 15.19 10.64 -15.95
N VAL A 11 14.49 11.26 -15.01
CA VAL A 11 14.96 12.43 -14.26
C VAL A 11 16.13 12.08 -13.34
N ASN A 12 16.14 10.85 -12.80
CA ASN A 12 17.15 10.42 -11.83
C ASN A 12 18.57 10.40 -12.39
N ASP A 13 18.74 10.09 -13.66
CA ASP A 13 20.05 10.07 -14.34
C ASP A 13 20.20 11.08 -15.50
N GLY A 14 19.12 11.82 -15.80
CA GLY A 14 19.08 12.84 -16.86
C GLY A 14 19.16 12.29 -18.28
N LYS A 15 18.77 11.02 -18.52
CA LYS A 15 18.91 10.33 -19.80
C LYS A 15 17.60 9.84 -20.37
N ASN A 16 17.58 9.70 -21.70
CA ASN A 16 16.52 8.98 -22.41
C ASN A 16 16.82 7.49 -22.42
N HIS A 17 15.82 6.69 -22.06
CA HIS A 17 15.89 5.23 -22.07
C HIS A 17 14.82 4.64 -22.97
N LYS A 18 15.15 3.55 -23.65
CA LYS A 18 14.24 2.77 -24.48
C LYS A 18 13.79 1.53 -23.73
N ILE A 19 12.48 1.30 -23.70
CA ILE A 19 11.85 0.07 -23.19
C ILE A 19 10.86 -0.45 -24.23
N GLY A 20 10.55 -1.75 -24.18
CA GLY A 20 9.50 -2.32 -25.02
C GLY A 20 8.14 -1.71 -24.71
N ASN A 21 7.36 -1.42 -25.73
CA ASN A 21 5.98 -0.94 -25.55
C ASN A 21 5.17 -1.97 -24.74
N GLY A 22 4.42 -1.49 -23.75
CA GLY A 22 3.64 -2.33 -22.84
C GLY A 22 4.41 -2.91 -21.65
N GLN A 23 5.73 -2.68 -21.57
CA GLN A 23 6.48 -2.93 -20.32
C GLN A 23 6.12 -1.88 -19.26
N ASP A 24 6.21 -2.29 -17.99
CA ASP A 24 5.93 -1.42 -16.86
C ASP A 24 7.18 -0.65 -16.38
N LEU A 25 6.96 0.30 -15.48
CA LEU A 25 8.03 1.11 -14.89
C LEU A 25 9.00 0.29 -14.02
N LYS A 26 8.58 -0.89 -13.52
CA LYS A 26 9.46 -1.77 -12.75
C LYS A 26 10.64 -2.25 -13.58
N VAL A 27 10.38 -2.64 -14.83
CA VAL A 27 11.45 -3.04 -15.79
C VAL A 27 12.44 -1.91 -16.02
N LEU A 28 11.96 -0.67 -16.18
CA LEU A 28 12.82 0.50 -16.34
C LEU A 28 13.65 0.78 -15.08
N SER A 29 12.97 0.73 -13.91
CA SER A 29 13.62 0.92 -12.61
C SER A 29 14.73 -0.10 -12.39
N ASP A 30 14.43 -1.39 -12.54
CA ASP A 30 15.40 -2.46 -12.28
C ASP A 30 16.63 -2.36 -13.18
N LYS A 31 16.45 -1.92 -14.41
CA LYS A 31 17.53 -1.84 -15.39
C LYS A 31 18.40 -0.58 -15.27
N TYR A 32 17.80 0.58 -14.98
CA TYR A 32 18.49 1.87 -15.09
C TYR A 32 18.56 2.66 -13.79
N CYS A 33 17.61 2.43 -12.85
CA CYS A 33 17.53 3.15 -11.59
C CYS A 33 17.03 2.22 -10.46
N PRO A 34 17.80 1.19 -10.07
CA PRO A 34 17.36 0.21 -9.07
C PRO A 34 17.25 0.82 -7.66
N THR A 35 17.93 1.94 -7.40
CA THR A 35 17.89 2.66 -6.14
C THR A 35 17.82 4.16 -6.36
N VAL A 36 17.21 4.87 -5.41
CA VAL A 36 17.20 6.33 -5.36
C VAL A 36 18.14 6.80 -4.26
N THR A 37 19.02 7.75 -4.60
CA THR A 37 19.96 8.31 -3.62
C THR A 37 19.45 9.63 -3.08
N ASP A 38 19.38 9.76 -1.76
CA ASP A 38 19.12 11.04 -1.11
C ASP A 38 20.30 11.99 -1.32
N LYS A 39 20.04 13.15 -1.90
CA LYS A 39 21.06 14.13 -2.28
C LYS A 39 21.76 14.78 -1.07
N LYS A 40 21.12 14.78 0.10
CA LYS A 40 21.68 15.43 1.30
C LYS A 40 22.53 14.45 2.12
N THR A 41 22.05 13.22 2.25
CA THR A 41 22.67 12.20 3.12
C THR A 41 23.53 11.20 2.37
N GLY A 42 23.36 11.08 1.04
CA GLY A 42 23.98 10.03 0.23
C GLY A 42 23.37 8.63 0.44
N GLN A 43 22.36 8.51 1.28
CA GLN A 43 21.71 7.23 1.56
C GLN A 43 20.94 6.74 0.34
N LYS A 44 21.02 5.43 0.08
CA LYS A 44 20.28 4.76 -0.99
C LYS A 44 19.02 4.12 -0.46
N PHE A 45 17.93 4.27 -1.21
CA PHE A 45 16.61 3.71 -0.94
C PHE A 45 16.13 2.86 -2.11
N ASP A 46 15.37 1.82 -1.81
CA ASP A 46 14.65 1.06 -2.84
C ASP A 46 13.66 1.98 -3.56
N VAL A 47 13.45 1.72 -4.85
CA VAL A 47 12.43 2.45 -5.63
C VAL A 47 11.07 1.89 -5.28
N LEU A 48 10.19 2.75 -4.79
CA LEU A 48 8.85 2.37 -4.30
C LEU A 48 7.72 2.74 -5.27
N ALA A 49 7.91 3.83 -6.02
CA ALA A 49 6.94 4.37 -6.95
C ALA A 49 7.64 5.29 -7.96
N ALA A 50 6.89 5.88 -8.88
CA ALA A 50 7.40 6.88 -9.81
C ALA A 50 6.44 8.04 -9.99
N LEU A 51 6.99 9.22 -10.31
CA LEU A 51 6.25 10.35 -10.84
C LEU A 51 6.35 10.31 -12.37
N VAL A 52 5.25 10.14 -13.05
CA VAL A 52 5.14 10.22 -14.51
C VAL A 52 4.48 11.55 -14.84
N ASP A 53 5.23 12.46 -15.47
CA ASP A 53 4.80 13.84 -15.70
C ASP A 53 4.22 14.49 -14.42
N ASN A 54 4.96 14.36 -13.30
CA ASN A 54 4.58 14.82 -11.96
C ASN A 54 3.33 14.15 -11.35
N LYS A 55 2.83 13.06 -11.95
CA LYS A 55 1.70 12.29 -11.40
C LYS A 55 2.19 10.98 -10.80
N LEU A 56 1.88 10.76 -9.53
CA LEU A 56 2.26 9.56 -8.80
C LEU A 56 1.66 8.29 -9.44
N LYS A 57 2.52 7.33 -9.74
CA LYS A 57 2.19 6.03 -10.35
C LYS A 57 2.89 4.89 -9.62
N GLU A 58 2.24 3.73 -9.66
CA GLU A 58 2.84 2.47 -9.25
C GLU A 58 3.91 2.02 -10.24
N LEU A 59 4.83 1.18 -9.82
CA LEU A 59 5.83 0.62 -10.73
C LEU A 59 5.22 -0.37 -11.74
N SER A 60 4.02 -0.89 -11.50
CA SER A 60 3.25 -1.67 -12.48
C SER A 60 2.59 -0.82 -13.59
N PHE A 61 2.70 0.51 -13.52
CA PHE A 61 2.17 1.39 -14.55
C PHE A 61 2.94 1.21 -15.87
N LYS A 62 2.19 1.09 -16.97
CA LYS A 62 2.71 0.98 -18.34
C LYS A 62 2.67 2.35 -19.01
N PRO A 63 3.82 3.02 -19.15
CA PRO A 63 3.86 4.35 -19.75
C PRO A 63 3.68 4.29 -21.26
N ALA A 64 3.24 5.41 -21.84
CA ALA A 64 3.30 5.66 -23.27
C ALA A 64 4.64 6.32 -23.66
N ASN A 65 4.83 6.61 -24.95
CA ASN A 65 6.04 7.25 -25.45
C ASN A 65 6.16 8.72 -24.97
N LEU A 66 7.41 9.18 -24.81
CA LEU A 66 7.78 10.57 -24.49
C LEU A 66 7.31 11.08 -23.11
N HIS A 67 7.11 10.20 -22.14
CA HIS A 67 6.90 10.62 -20.76
C HIS A 67 8.21 10.94 -20.04
N GLN A 68 8.13 11.87 -19.08
CA GLN A 68 9.16 12.11 -18.07
C GLN A 68 8.86 11.23 -16.86
N VAL A 69 9.87 10.49 -16.37
CA VAL A 69 9.73 9.58 -15.24
C VAL A 69 10.78 9.94 -14.18
N GLU A 70 10.33 10.14 -12.96
CA GLU A 70 11.18 10.28 -11.77
C GLU A 70 10.88 9.15 -10.80
N PHE A 71 11.84 8.27 -10.55
CA PHE A 71 11.72 7.22 -9.54
C PHE A 71 11.90 7.78 -8.14
N ILE A 72 11.05 7.35 -7.22
CA ILE A 72 11.04 7.84 -5.84
C ILE A 72 11.10 6.69 -4.84
N GLY A 73 11.84 6.90 -3.76
CA GLY A 73 11.98 6.00 -2.63
C GLY A 73 11.32 6.54 -1.35
N TYR A 74 11.63 5.93 -0.22
CA TYR A 74 11.08 6.32 1.09
C TYR A 74 11.46 7.76 1.51
N ASN A 75 12.58 8.29 1.05
CA ASN A 75 13.00 9.68 1.28
C ASN A 75 12.08 10.74 0.65
N HIS A 76 11.27 10.35 -0.36
CA HIS A 76 10.28 11.22 -0.98
C HIS A 76 8.93 11.15 -0.25
N PRO A 77 8.22 12.29 -0.02
CA PRO A 77 6.93 12.29 0.71
C PRO A 77 5.89 11.31 0.13
N ASP A 78 5.77 11.22 -1.21
CA ASP A 78 4.85 10.29 -1.86
C ASP A 78 5.29 8.83 -1.75
N GLY A 79 6.60 8.58 -1.81
CA GLY A 79 7.16 7.26 -1.57
C GLY A 79 6.87 6.77 -0.16
N ARG A 80 7.06 7.64 0.85
CA ARG A 80 6.70 7.35 2.25
C ARG A 80 5.21 7.09 2.41
N ARG A 81 4.34 7.90 1.80
CA ARG A 81 2.88 7.67 1.83
C ARG A 81 2.49 6.32 1.21
N SER A 82 3.14 5.93 0.11
CA SER A 82 2.91 4.62 -0.52
C SER A 82 3.38 3.47 0.38
N TYR A 83 4.52 3.63 1.04
CA TYR A 83 5.05 2.68 2.01
C TYR A 83 4.07 2.47 3.19
N VAL A 84 3.64 3.56 3.83
CA VAL A 84 2.73 3.52 4.97
C VAL A 84 1.39 2.88 4.59
N ARG A 85 0.80 3.23 3.42
CA ARG A 85 -0.43 2.58 2.93
C ARG A 85 -0.27 1.08 2.76
N SER A 86 0.85 0.64 2.19
CA SER A 86 1.15 -0.77 2.01
C SER A 86 1.35 -1.49 3.34
N LEU A 87 1.99 -0.83 4.29
CA LEU A 87 2.18 -1.34 5.65
C LEU A 87 0.84 -1.49 6.38
N CYS A 88 -0.09 -0.54 6.24
CA CYS A 88 -1.46 -0.66 6.74
C CYS A 88 -2.19 -1.87 6.16
N PHE A 89 -1.98 -2.19 4.88
CA PHE A 89 -2.61 -3.36 4.27
C PHE A 89 -2.03 -4.67 4.81
N VAL A 90 -0.71 -4.73 5.05
CA VAL A 90 -0.08 -5.88 5.71
C VAL A 90 -0.58 -6.04 7.15
N LEU A 91 -0.65 -4.96 7.93
CA LEU A 91 -1.21 -4.98 9.28
C LEU A 91 -2.66 -5.50 9.28
N GLN A 92 -3.48 -5.02 8.34
CA GLN A 92 -4.87 -5.44 8.22
C GLN A 92 -5.00 -6.94 7.91
N ASN A 93 -4.13 -7.48 7.05
CA ASN A 93 -4.08 -8.91 6.77
C ASN A 93 -3.62 -9.71 7.98
N ALA A 94 -2.60 -9.25 8.70
CA ALA A 94 -2.11 -9.90 9.91
C ALA A 94 -3.21 -9.99 10.99
N VAL A 95 -3.91 -8.88 11.25
CA VAL A 95 -5.02 -8.85 12.22
C VAL A 95 -6.17 -9.74 11.77
N ARG A 96 -6.52 -9.75 10.48
CA ARG A 96 -7.59 -10.59 9.94
C ARG A 96 -7.31 -12.09 10.07
N GLU A 97 -6.05 -12.50 9.85
CA GLU A 97 -5.64 -13.89 10.00
C GLU A 97 -5.62 -14.34 11.48
N LEU A 98 -5.13 -13.49 12.37
CA LEU A 98 -5.02 -13.82 13.80
C LEU A 98 -6.35 -13.70 14.55
N TYR A 99 -7.17 -12.72 14.15
CA TYR A 99 -8.41 -12.35 14.84
C TYR A 99 -9.58 -12.19 13.84
N PRO A 100 -10.08 -13.28 13.24
CA PRO A 100 -11.09 -13.23 12.16
C PRO A 100 -12.44 -12.66 12.64
N ASP A 101 -12.70 -12.63 13.94
CA ASP A 101 -13.88 -12.05 14.59
C ASP A 101 -13.71 -10.59 15.01
N LYS A 102 -12.54 -9.98 14.76
CA LYS A 102 -12.21 -8.60 15.10
C LYS A 102 -12.08 -7.72 13.86
N VAL A 103 -12.04 -6.42 14.08
CA VAL A 103 -11.80 -5.41 13.03
C VAL A 103 -10.69 -4.47 13.47
N LEU A 104 -9.70 -4.28 12.60
CA LEU A 104 -8.68 -3.25 12.77
C LEU A 104 -9.26 -1.88 12.38
N VAL A 105 -9.09 -0.90 13.24
CA VAL A 105 -9.36 0.52 12.97
C VAL A 105 -8.04 1.27 13.00
N ILE A 106 -7.72 1.96 11.91
CA ILE A 106 -6.61 2.92 11.85
C ILE A 106 -7.24 4.29 12.06
N ASP A 107 -7.07 4.84 13.26
CA ASP A 107 -7.86 5.97 13.70
C ASP A 107 -7.23 7.30 13.28
N HIS A 108 -6.03 7.62 13.75
CA HIS A 108 -5.38 8.89 13.44
C HIS A 108 -3.86 8.80 13.36
N SER A 109 -3.26 9.86 12.78
CA SER A 109 -1.80 9.98 12.67
C SER A 109 -1.22 10.62 13.93
N LEU A 110 -0.09 10.07 14.38
CA LEU A 110 0.75 10.58 15.46
C LEU A 110 2.10 11.02 14.89
N PRO A 111 2.88 11.84 15.60
CA PRO A 111 4.25 12.15 15.19
C PRO A 111 5.15 10.91 15.03
N SER A 112 4.88 9.84 15.80
CA SER A 112 5.63 8.57 15.79
C SER A 112 5.06 7.53 14.83
N GLY A 113 3.85 7.70 14.27
CA GLY A 113 3.22 6.69 13.41
C GLY A 113 1.71 6.83 13.27
N LEU A 114 1.01 5.70 13.22
CA LEU A 114 -0.45 5.65 13.14
C LEU A 114 -1.00 4.96 14.40
N TYR A 115 -1.95 5.59 15.06
CA TYR A 115 -2.69 4.96 16.15
C TYR A 115 -3.72 3.99 15.59
N CYS A 116 -3.71 2.78 16.11
CA CYS A 116 -4.54 1.68 15.67
C CYS A 116 -5.27 1.06 16.87
N GLU A 117 -6.51 0.67 16.65
CA GLU A 117 -7.34 -0.05 17.62
C GLU A 117 -7.88 -1.34 17.00
N ILE A 118 -8.18 -2.30 17.85
CA ILE A 118 -8.94 -3.47 17.47
C ILE A 118 -10.32 -3.38 18.15
N ILE A 119 -11.37 -3.66 17.41
CA ILE A 119 -12.74 -3.66 17.89
C ILE A 119 -13.40 -5.00 17.61
N GLU A 120 -14.36 -5.38 18.44
CA GLU A 120 -15.19 -6.55 18.16
C GLU A 120 -16.13 -6.29 16.96
N LYS A 121 -16.40 -7.32 16.16
CA LYS A 121 -17.42 -7.24 15.11
C LYS A 121 -18.80 -7.04 15.76
N GLY A 122 -19.59 -6.15 15.17
CA GLY A 122 -20.92 -5.80 15.69
C GLY A 122 -20.92 -4.50 16.48
N LYS A 123 -22.10 -4.17 16.96
CA LYS A 123 -22.36 -2.97 17.78
C LYS A 123 -23.07 -3.38 19.06
N ASN A 124 -22.80 -2.66 20.14
CA ASN A 124 -23.54 -2.76 21.38
C ASN A 124 -24.98 -2.27 21.20
N GLU A 125 -25.82 -2.44 22.23
CA GLU A 125 -27.22 -1.96 22.26
C GLU A 125 -27.31 -0.44 22.03
N ASP A 126 -26.29 0.32 22.42
CA ASP A 126 -26.17 1.77 22.21
C ASP A 126 -25.61 2.14 20.82
N GLY A 127 -25.40 1.17 19.91
CA GLY A 127 -24.93 1.36 18.56
C GLY A 127 -23.41 1.61 18.40
N ARG A 128 -22.62 1.54 19.48
CA ARG A 128 -21.17 1.71 19.48
C ARG A 128 -20.45 0.37 19.28
N HIS A 129 -19.27 0.42 18.68
CA HIS A 129 -18.38 -0.74 18.63
C HIS A 129 -17.77 -0.97 20.00
N LYS A 130 -17.66 -2.25 20.38
CA LYS A 130 -16.99 -2.62 21.61
C LYS A 130 -15.48 -2.65 21.40
N PRO A 131 -14.71 -1.86 22.17
CA PRO A 131 -13.24 -1.89 22.07
C PRO A 131 -12.71 -3.25 22.52
N TYR A 132 -11.63 -3.68 21.90
CA TYR A 132 -10.86 -4.84 22.29
C TYR A 132 -9.47 -4.38 22.76
N PHE A 133 -9.16 -4.64 24.02
CA PHE A 133 -7.88 -4.25 24.60
C PHE A 133 -6.80 -5.26 24.18
N VAL A 134 -5.85 -4.80 23.38
CA VAL A 134 -4.77 -5.64 22.86
C VAL A 134 -3.66 -5.75 23.90
N THR A 135 -3.30 -6.98 24.28
CA THR A 135 -2.18 -7.23 25.20
C THR A 135 -0.83 -7.14 24.50
N ASP A 136 0.24 -6.96 25.26
CA ASP A 136 1.61 -6.92 24.71
C ASP A 136 1.97 -8.20 23.95
N ASP A 137 1.55 -9.38 24.46
CA ASP A 137 1.74 -10.67 23.78
C ASP A 137 1.01 -10.72 22.43
N GLU A 138 -0.17 -10.09 22.32
CA GLU A 138 -0.92 -10.03 21.07
C GLU A 138 -0.29 -9.05 20.08
N ILE A 139 0.25 -7.94 20.58
CA ILE A 139 1.03 -6.99 19.77
C ILE A 139 2.25 -7.70 19.17
N ASP A 140 2.96 -8.50 19.97
CA ASP A 140 4.10 -9.28 19.50
C ASP A 140 3.68 -10.32 18.43
N ARG A 141 2.56 -11.00 18.62
CA ARG A 141 2.01 -11.94 17.61
C ARG A 141 1.65 -11.20 16.30
N ILE A 142 1.02 -10.04 16.39
CA ILE A 142 0.70 -9.23 15.19
C ILE A 142 1.99 -8.82 14.49
N ARG A 143 3.00 -8.35 15.23
CA ARG A 143 4.31 -7.98 14.69
C ARG A 143 4.98 -9.13 13.96
N GLU A 144 5.03 -10.31 14.56
CA GLU A 144 5.63 -11.50 13.95
C GLU A 144 4.83 -11.94 12.70
N LYS A 145 3.49 -11.91 12.75
CA LYS A 145 2.66 -12.20 11.58
C LYS A 145 2.91 -11.21 10.43
N MET A 146 3.07 -9.93 10.72
CA MET A 146 3.46 -8.94 9.69
C MET A 146 4.82 -9.27 9.08
N LYS A 147 5.82 -9.65 9.90
CA LYS A 147 7.14 -10.08 9.41
C LYS A 147 7.05 -11.32 8.52
N GLU A 148 6.21 -12.30 8.87
CA GLU A 148 5.94 -13.47 8.03
C GLU A 148 5.37 -13.08 6.66
N ILE A 149 4.38 -12.17 6.62
CA ILE A 149 3.78 -11.68 5.37
C ILE A 149 4.83 -10.93 4.53
N VAL A 150 5.65 -10.10 5.17
CA VAL A 150 6.73 -9.37 4.50
C VAL A 150 7.77 -10.33 3.91
N ALA A 151 8.16 -11.36 4.65
CA ALA A 151 9.14 -12.35 4.20
C ALA A 151 8.68 -13.17 2.99
N LYS A 152 7.36 -13.30 2.77
CA LYS A 152 6.81 -13.98 1.58
C LYS A 152 6.96 -13.18 0.28
N ASP A 153 7.30 -11.89 0.36
CA ASP A 153 7.44 -10.96 -0.79
C ASP A 153 6.26 -10.99 -1.76
N LEU A 154 5.04 -10.93 -1.23
CA LEU A 154 3.81 -11.02 -2.01
C LEU A 154 3.53 -9.71 -2.77
N PRO A 155 3.13 -9.78 -4.06
CA PRO A 155 2.82 -8.59 -4.84
C PRO A 155 1.51 -7.93 -4.37
N PHE A 156 1.48 -6.59 -4.37
CA PHE A 156 0.23 -5.84 -4.27
C PHE A 156 -0.37 -5.71 -5.67
N THR A 157 -1.44 -6.47 -5.92
CA THR A 157 -2.10 -6.50 -7.23
C THR A 157 -3.26 -5.52 -7.27
N LYS A 158 -3.30 -4.65 -8.29
CA LYS A 158 -4.36 -3.66 -8.48
C LYS A 158 -5.28 -4.07 -9.62
N VAL A 159 -6.58 -4.02 -9.36
CA VAL A 159 -7.62 -4.23 -10.36
C VAL A 159 -8.53 -3.01 -10.39
N LYS A 160 -8.79 -2.47 -11.57
CA LYS A 160 -9.83 -1.45 -11.78
C LYS A 160 -11.14 -2.15 -12.09
N MET A 161 -12.18 -1.84 -11.34
CA MET A 161 -13.51 -2.43 -11.50
C MET A 161 -14.62 -1.40 -11.34
N PHE A 162 -15.84 -1.75 -11.72
CA PHE A 162 -17.01 -0.91 -11.46
C PHE A 162 -17.28 -0.80 -9.95
N SER A 163 -17.74 0.37 -9.52
CA SER A 163 -18.01 0.60 -8.09
C SER A 163 -19.05 -0.36 -7.52
N GLU A 164 -20.04 -0.75 -8.31
CA GLU A 164 -21.04 -1.77 -7.93
C GLU A 164 -20.42 -3.18 -7.73
N GLU A 165 -19.42 -3.53 -8.53
CA GLU A 165 -18.69 -4.80 -8.37
C GLU A 165 -17.84 -4.78 -7.09
N ALA A 166 -17.20 -3.65 -6.81
CA ALA A 166 -16.42 -3.47 -5.58
C ALA A 166 -17.32 -3.50 -4.34
N GLU A 167 -18.51 -2.89 -4.39
CA GLU A 167 -19.50 -2.96 -3.31
C GLU A 167 -19.87 -4.42 -3.02
N LYS A 168 -20.24 -5.20 -4.05
CA LYS A 168 -20.56 -6.63 -3.91
C LYS A 168 -19.37 -7.43 -3.35
N LEU A 169 -18.16 -7.13 -3.81
CA LEU A 169 -16.93 -7.78 -3.34
C LEU A 169 -16.72 -7.52 -1.84
N PHE A 170 -16.88 -6.27 -1.38
CA PHE A 170 -16.71 -5.93 0.03
C PHE A 170 -17.79 -6.54 0.92
N LEU A 171 -19.04 -6.60 0.45
CA LEU A 171 -20.11 -7.31 1.16
C LEU A 171 -19.82 -8.81 1.27
N ALA A 172 -19.39 -9.46 0.19
CA ALA A 172 -19.02 -10.87 0.19
C ALA A 172 -17.83 -11.17 1.13
N ASN A 173 -16.91 -10.21 1.28
CA ASN A 173 -15.76 -10.30 2.19
C ASN A 173 -16.07 -9.83 3.62
N ASN A 174 -17.36 -9.68 3.97
CA ASN A 174 -17.80 -9.23 5.28
C ASN A 174 -17.23 -7.86 5.72
N GLN A 175 -17.18 -6.92 4.76
CA GLN A 175 -16.69 -5.54 4.93
C GLN A 175 -17.79 -4.50 4.60
N PRO A 176 -18.93 -4.49 5.31
CA PRO A 176 -20.08 -3.66 4.95
C PRO A 176 -19.77 -2.15 4.99
N GLN A 177 -18.91 -1.71 5.91
CA GLN A 177 -18.51 -0.29 6.01
C GLN A 177 -17.75 0.18 4.76
N LYS A 178 -16.92 -0.68 4.15
CA LYS A 178 -16.22 -0.36 2.90
C LYS A 178 -17.17 -0.35 1.70
N ALA A 179 -18.13 -1.25 1.69
CA ALA A 179 -19.20 -1.25 0.68
C ALA A 179 -20.02 0.06 0.75
N GLU A 180 -20.41 0.48 1.94
CA GLU A 180 -21.13 1.74 2.17
C GLU A 180 -20.29 2.96 1.76
N LEU A 181 -19.00 2.98 2.15
CA LEU A 181 -18.06 4.03 1.73
C LEU A 181 -17.97 4.10 0.20
N GLN A 182 -17.79 2.95 -0.47
CA GLN A 182 -17.70 2.90 -1.92
C GLN A 182 -18.95 3.44 -2.61
N LYS A 183 -20.12 3.09 -2.07
CA LYS A 183 -21.41 3.60 -2.53
C LYS A 183 -21.54 5.11 -2.33
N SER A 184 -21.12 5.64 -1.18
CA SER A 184 -21.20 7.07 -0.85
C SER A 184 -20.31 7.95 -1.72
N LEU A 185 -19.18 7.40 -2.24
CA LEU A 185 -18.27 8.14 -3.12
C LEU A 185 -18.89 8.46 -4.49
N GLY A 186 -19.94 7.76 -4.92
CA GLY A 186 -20.66 8.03 -6.17
C GLY A 186 -19.80 7.91 -7.44
N THR A 187 -18.65 7.25 -7.39
CA THR A 187 -17.74 7.08 -8.50
C THR A 187 -18.18 5.90 -9.38
N PHE A 188 -18.00 6.02 -10.71
CA PHE A 188 -18.35 4.94 -11.65
C PHE A 188 -17.42 3.73 -11.53
N SER A 189 -16.15 3.96 -11.22
CA SER A 189 -15.15 2.90 -11.06
C SER A 189 -14.16 3.23 -9.95
N CYS A 190 -13.62 2.21 -9.32
CA CYS A 190 -12.59 2.33 -8.30
C CYS A 190 -11.43 1.36 -8.57
N SER A 191 -10.33 1.54 -7.83
CA SER A 191 -9.21 0.61 -7.82
C SER A 191 -9.24 -0.20 -6.54
N VAL A 192 -9.25 -1.52 -6.70
CA VAL A 192 -9.18 -2.47 -5.60
C VAL A 192 -7.81 -3.13 -5.63
N TYR A 193 -7.15 -3.19 -4.49
CA TYR A 193 -5.89 -3.88 -4.29
C TYR A 193 -6.11 -5.23 -3.63
N TYR A 194 -5.31 -6.20 -4.04
CA TYR A 194 -5.32 -7.54 -3.47
C TYR A 194 -3.96 -7.86 -2.85
N LEU A 195 -4.00 -8.49 -1.70
CA LEU A 195 -2.87 -9.08 -1.02
C LEU A 195 -3.30 -10.43 -0.42
N ASP A 196 -2.71 -11.52 -0.90
CA ASP A 196 -2.98 -12.89 -0.42
C ASP A 196 -4.50 -13.22 -0.35
N GLY A 197 -5.22 -12.91 -1.44
CA GLY A 197 -6.67 -13.12 -1.55
C GLY A 197 -7.56 -12.09 -0.83
N ASN A 198 -6.99 -11.23 0.01
CA ASN A 198 -7.72 -10.15 0.67
C ASN A 198 -7.79 -8.92 -0.22
N ALA A 199 -8.96 -8.26 -0.24
CA ALA A 199 -9.21 -7.07 -1.04
C ALA A 199 -9.38 -5.82 -0.18
N ASP A 200 -8.85 -4.67 -0.66
CA ASP A 200 -9.04 -3.36 -0.06
C ASP A 200 -8.91 -2.21 -1.07
N THR A 201 -9.30 -1.00 -0.67
CA THR A 201 -9.14 0.23 -1.46
C THR A 201 -8.24 1.23 -0.75
N PHE A 202 -7.42 1.95 -1.53
CA PHE A 202 -6.51 2.97 -1.01
C PHE A 202 -6.52 4.23 -1.88
N HIS A 203 -6.41 5.39 -1.25
CA HIS A 203 -6.24 6.67 -1.93
C HIS A 203 -4.78 6.86 -2.34
N GLY A 204 -4.42 6.28 -3.47
CA GLY A 204 -3.08 6.36 -4.06
C GLY A 204 -2.40 5.00 -4.17
N PRO A 205 -1.24 4.97 -4.86
CA PRO A 205 -0.53 3.73 -5.16
C PRO A 205 0.06 3.07 -3.91
N LEU A 206 0.17 1.74 -3.99
CA LEU A 206 0.95 0.91 -3.09
C LEU A 206 2.35 0.68 -3.69
N ILE A 207 3.26 0.19 -2.88
CA ILE A 207 4.59 -0.27 -3.29
C ILE A 207 4.48 -1.61 -4.04
N PRO A 208 5.55 -2.10 -4.72
CA PRO A 208 5.44 -3.28 -5.58
C PRO A 208 5.03 -4.57 -4.87
N SER A 209 5.64 -4.86 -3.69
CA SER A 209 5.41 -6.10 -2.94
C SER A 209 5.68 -5.91 -1.46
N THR A 210 5.28 -6.87 -0.64
CA THR A 210 5.48 -6.84 0.80
C THR A 210 6.95 -6.86 1.19
N GLY A 211 7.85 -7.46 0.41
CA GLY A 211 9.29 -7.54 0.68
C GLY A 211 10.01 -6.18 0.71
N TYR A 212 9.39 -5.12 0.20
CA TYR A 212 9.89 -3.75 0.33
C TYR A 212 9.67 -3.14 1.72
N LEU A 213 8.81 -3.72 2.56
CA LEU A 213 8.48 -3.24 3.91
C LEU A 213 9.52 -3.71 4.95
N LYS A 214 10.76 -3.27 4.79
CA LYS A 214 11.91 -3.74 5.58
C LYS A 214 11.99 -3.14 6.98
N VAL A 215 11.40 -1.96 7.19
CA VAL A 215 11.51 -1.21 8.44
C VAL A 215 10.11 -0.83 8.92
N PHE A 216 9.67 -1.45 9.99
CA PHE A 216 8.46 -1.09 10.70
C PHE A 216 8.49 -1.66 12.11
N ASP A 217 7.69 -1.10 12.98
CA ASP A 217 7.42 -1.65 14.30
C ASP A 217 5.97 -1.37 14.73
N ILE A 218 5.51 -2.11 15.73
CA ILE A 218 4.27 -1.82 16.45
C ILE A 218 4.55 -1.85 17.95
N SER A 219 4.00 -0.89 18.68
CA SER A 219 4.17 -0.75 20.11
C SER A 219 2.85 -0.41 20.79
N GLY A 220 2.61 -0.98 21.97
CA GLY A 220 1.42 -0.67 22.77
C GLY A 220 1.30 0.82 23.06
N MET A 221 0.08 1.35 22.99
CA MET A 221 -0.24 2.74 23.28
C MET A 221 -1.68 2.89 23.74
N GLY A 222 -1.88 3.23 25.03
CA GLY A 222 -3.23 3.34 25.59
C GLY A 222 -4.00 2.03 25.45
N ASP A 223 -5.19 2.10 24.90
CA ASP A 223 -6.07 0.93 24.69
C ASP A 223 -5.80 0.19 23.35
N GLY A 224 -4.89 0.73 22.53
CA GLY A 224 -4.52 0.21 21.22
C GLY A 224 -3.00 0.11 21.05
N PHE A 225 -2.52 0.41 19.85
CA PHE A 225 -1.10 0.36 19.52
C PHE A 225 -0.73 1.37 18.42
N CYS A 226 0.55 1.70 18.34
CA CYS A 226 1.11 2.58 17.32
C CYS A 226 1.84 1.76 16.25
N LEU A 227 1.45 1.91 14.97
CA LEU A 227 2.17 1.41 13.81
C LEU A 227 3.21 2.45 13.38
N GLN A 228 4.48 2.06 13.36
CA GLN A 228 5.64 2.91 13.05
C GLN A 228 6.34 2.45 11.76
N SER A 229 6.98 3.40 11.03
CA SER A 229 7.73 3.10 9.79
C SER A 229 8.92 4.03 9.60
#